data_a401b038675e838f3216968322b41a16
#
_entry.id   a401b038675e838f3216968322b41a16
#
_cell.length_a   1.000
_cell.length_b   1.000
_cell.length_c   1.000
_cell.angle_alpha   90.00
_cell.angle_beta   90.00
_cell.angle_gamma   90.00
#
_symmetry.space_group_name_H-M   'P 1'
#
loop_
_entity.id
_entity.type
_entity.pdbx_description
1 polymer ?
#
loop_
_entity_poly.entity_id
_entity_poly.type
_entity_poly.pdbx_seq_one_letter_code
_entity_poly.pdbx_strand_id
1 'polypeptide(L)'
;LQDLSPETSIIALQGPESKSIISNVLNAENHVGRFRWQQITENPLGVTGWIQGTGYTGEPGYEIFVPNGQAATLWRHLINAGATPVGLGACDTLRLEKGYLLSGVDFCWPELEEGTEFLSRDSWETNVPFGLDIEHDFIGKHRVISHADSDAKWWGVKYLEKGPLPRPGKDVADLSGKIIGRLSSGA
;
A
#
# COMPACT_ATOMS: atom_id res chain seq x y z
N LEU A 1 -15.05 -18.79 -2.57
CA LEU A 1 -14.09 -17.98 -1.81
C LEU A 1 -13.67 -18.70 -0.56
N GLN A 2 -12.39 -18.65 -0.24
CA GLN A 2 -11.81 -19.18 1.00
C GLN A 2 -10.99 -18.06 1.64
N ASP A 3 -11.18 -17.82 2.94
CA ASP A 3 -10.34 -16.92 3.72
C ASP A 3 -9.13 -17.70 4.24
N LEU A 4 -7.94 -17.30 3.81
CA LEU A 4 -6.65 -17.87 4.22
C LEU A 4 -5.92 -16.98 5.24
N SER A 5 -6.47 -15.82 5.60
CA SER A 5 -5.81 -14.86 6.47
C SER A 5 -5.37 -15.44 7.82
N PRO A 6 -6.16 -16.30 8.50
CA PRO A 6 -5.77 -16.86 9.79
C PRO A 6 -4.54 -17.78 9.74
N GLU A 7 -4.25 -18.36 8.58
CA GLU A 7 -3.19 -19.36 8.40
C GLU A 7 -1.97 -18.83 7.64
N THR A 8 -2.05 -17.59 7.12
CA THR A 8 -1.05 -17.03 6.21
C THR A 8 -0.41 -15.77 6.78
N SER A 9 0.91 -15.72 6.72
CA SER A 9 1.71 -14.51 6.98
C SER A 9 2.16 -13.90 5.66
N ILE A 10 2.25 -12.55 5.63
CA ILE A 10 2.76 -11.79 4.50
C ILE A 10 4.06 -11.13 4.91
N ILE A 11 5.11 -11.32 4.11
CA ILE A 11 6.40 -10.64 4.28
C ILE A 11 6.62 -9.76 3.05
N ALA A 12 6.74 -8.46 3.26
CA ALA A 12 7.06 -7.49 2.22
C ALA A 12 8.59 -7.31 2.14
N LEU A 13 9.19 -7.73 1.04
CA LEU A 13 10.61 -7.50 0.71
C LEU A 13 10.66 -6.43 -0.39
N GLN A 14 11.08 -5.23 -0.05
CA GLN A 14 11.00 -4.06 -0.92
C GLN A 14 12.37 -3.41 -1.10
N GLY A 15 12.57 -2.75 -2.23
CA GLY A 15 13.79 -2.02 -2.57
C GLY A 15 14.57 -2.63 -3.73
N PRO A 16 15.61 -1.94 -4.23
CA PRO A 16 16.34 -2.32 -5.43
C PRO A 16 17.02 -3.69 -5.32
N GLU A 17 17.43 -4.09 -4.12
CA GLU A 17 18.09 -5.37 -3.87
C GLU A 17 17.11 -6.55 -3.68
N SER A 18 15.81 -6.30 -3.67
CA SER A 18 14.79 -7.32 -3.39
C SER A 18 14.90 -8.54 -4.30
N LYS A 19 15.21 -8.31 -5.59
CA LYS A 19 15.37 -9.39 -6.57
C LYS A 19 16.59 -10.27 -6.28
N SER A 20 17.72 -9.69 -5.94
CA SER A 20 18.94 -10.45 -5.61
C SER A 20 18.76 -11.23 -4.31
N ILE A 21 18.17 -10.62 -3.31
CA ILE A 21 17.89 -11.26 -2.01
C ILE A 21 16.94 -12.45 -2.18
N ILE A 22 15.82 -12.27 -2.87
CA ILE A 22 14.87 -13.40 -3.05
C ILE A 22 15.46 -14.53 -3.86
N SER A 23 16.26 -14.23 -4.88
CA SER A 23 16.95 -15.24 -5.68
C SER A 23 17.97 -16.04 -4.88
N ASN A 24 18.63 -15.41 -3.92
CA ASN A 24 19.59 -16.09 -3.03
C ASN A 24 18.89 -16.94 -1.96
N VAL A 25 17.73 -16.53 -1.48
CA VAL A 25 17.01 -17.18 -0.37
C VAL A 25 16.10 -18.30 -0.84
N LEU A 26 15.35 -18.09 -1.90
CA LEU A 26 14.36 -19.05 -2.42
C LEU A 26 14.76 -19.69 -3.75
N ASN A 27 15.79 -19.27 -4.38
CA ASN A 27 16.37 -19.48 -5.71
C ASN A 27 15.87 -18.47 -6.77
N ALA A 28 16.57 -18.40 -7.90
CA ALA A 28 16.34 -17.41 -8.95
C ALA A 28 14.98 -17.53 -9.66
N GLU A 29 14.32 -18.68 -9.57
CA GLU A 29 13.02 -18.92 -10.20
C GLU A 29 11.84 -18.36 -9.39
N ASN A 30 12.07 -18.05 -8.10
CA ASN A 30 11.05 -17.53 -7.19
C ASN A 30 10.98 -16.00 -7.22
N HIS A 31 10.99 -15.41 -8.40
CA HIS A 31 10.71 -14.00 -8.58
C HIS A 31 9.73 -13.77 -9.74
N VAL A 32 8.93 -12.72 -9.63
CA VAL A 32 7.90 -12.39 -10.61
C VAL A 32 8.00 -10.93 -11.05
N GLY A 33 7.48 -10.65 -12.23
CA GLY A 33 7.37 -9.28 -12.72
C GLY A 33 6.32 -8.46 -11.93
N ARG A 34 6.36 -7.15 -12.11
CA ARG A 34 5.42 -6.23 -11.47
C ARG A 34 3.96 -6.61 -11.80
N PHE A 35 3.11 -6.63 -10.77
CA PHE A 35 1.69 -7.02 -10.84
C PHE A 35 1.45 -8.46 -11.33
N ARG A 36 2.43 -9.32 -11.16
CA ARG A 36 2.32 -10.77 -11.41
C ARG A 36 2.44 -11.53 -10.11
N TRP A 37 2.03 -12.78 -10.14
CA TRP A 37 2.17 -13.72 -9.03
C TRP A 37 2.53 -15.11 -9.54
N GLN A 38 3.12 -15.91 -8.67
CA GLN A 38 3.33 -17.35 -8.89
C GLN A 38 3.37 -18.10 -7.58
N GLN A 39 3.14 -19.39 -7.61
CA GLN A 39 3.45 -20.26 -6.48
C GLN A 39 4.96 -20.33 -6.28
N ILE A 40 5.37 -20.42 -5.02
CA ILE A 40 6.78 -20.64 -4.68
C ILE A 40 7.16 -22.05 -5.14
N THR A 41 8.14 -22.14 -6.02
CA THR A 41 8.68 -23.38 -6.52
C THR A 41 9.64 -24.00 -5.50
N GLU A 42 10.15 -25.21 -5.79
CA GLU A 42 11.14 -25.88 -4.95
C GLU A 42 12.30 -24.94 -4.59
N ASN A 43 12.65 -24.90 -3.31
CA ASN A 43 13.65 -23.99 -2.79
C ASN A 43 14.40 -24.59 -1.60
N PRO A 44 15.60 -24.06 -1.24
CA PRO A 44 16.45 -24.62 -0.19
C PRO A 44 15.82 -24.65 1.21
N LEU A 45 14.82 -23.80 1.46
CA LEU A 45 14.17 -23.68 2.77
C LEU A 45 12.94 -24.60 2.91
N GLY A 46 12.47 -25.21 1.84
CA GLY A 46 11.22 -25.96 1.80
C GLY A 46 9.98 -25.08 2.08
N VAL A 47 10.09 -23.75 1.88
CA VAL A 47 8.99 -22.81 2.07
C VAL A 47 7.98 -22.98 0.95
N THR A 48 6.71 -22.94 1.30
CA THR A 48 5.58 -23.03 0.37
C THR A 48 4.73 -21.76 0.42
N GLY A 49 3.87 -21.58 -0.57
CA GLY A 49 2.98 -20.40 -0.66
C GLY A 49 3.07 -19.74 -2.02
N TRP A 50 2.97 -18.42 -2.07
CA TRP A 50 3.08 -17.69 -3.32
C TRP A 50 3.79 -16.35 -3.14
N ILE A 51 4.30 -15.82 -4.23
CA ILE A 51 5.01 -14.54 -4.30
C ILE A 51 4.33 -13.64 -5.33
N GLN A 52 4.21 -12.36 -4.99
CA GLN A 52 3.65 -11.32 -5.85
C GLN A 52 4.67 -10.21 -6.07
N GLY A 53 4.75 -9.69 -7.29
CA GLY A 53 5.54 -8.50 -7.63
C GLY A 53 4.78 -7.23 -7.33
N THR A 54 4.39 -7.05 -6.07
CA THR A 54 3.60 -5.94 -5.54
C THR A 54 4.28 -5.36 -4.30
N GLY A 55 3.80 -4.22 -3.82
CA GLY A 55 4.29 -3.56 -2.62
C GLY A 55 3.67 -2.21 -2.37
N TYR A 56 3.97 -1.63 -1.22
CA TYR A 56 3.37 -0.40 -0.71
C TYR A 56 4.38 0.73 -0.45
N THR A 57 5.59 0.60 -1.01
CA THR A 57 6.69 1.57 -0.81
C THR A 57 7.01 2.39 -2.05
N GLY A 58 6.45 2.00 -3.20
CA GLY A 58 6.81 2.58 -4.49
C GLY A 58 8.10 2.05 -5.09
N GLU A 59 8.87 1.26 -4.34
CA GLU A 59 10.07 0.58 -4.80
C GLU A 59 9.75 -0.76 -5.48
N PRO A 60 10.66 -1.30 -6.31
CA PRO A 60 10.57 -2.69 -6.74
C PRO A 60 10.57 -3.63 -5.54
N GLY A 61 9.78 -4.68 -5.60
CA GLY A 61 9.74 -5.62 -4.49
C GLY A 61 8.72 -6.72 -4.63
N TYR A 62 8.58 -7.46 -3.56
CA TYR A 62 7.72 -8.63 -3.47
C TYR A 62 6.91 -8.64 -2.19
N GLU A 63 5.71 -9.17 -2.27
CA GLU A 63 4.92 -9.61 -1.13
C GLU A 63 4.87 -11.14 -1.18
N ILE A 64 5.36 -11.77 -0.11
CA ILE A 64 5.58 -13.21 -0.02
C ILE A 64 4.60 -13.77 1.00
N PHE A 65 3.72 -14.63 0.55
CA PHE A 65 2.66 -15.24 1.34
C PHE A 65 3.05 -16.67 1.69
N VAL A 66 3.17 -16.95 2.98
CA VAL A 66 3.61 -18.24 3.49
C VAL A 66 2.75 -18.69 4.66
N PRO A 67 2.64 -20.01 4.93
CA PRO A 67 2.04 -20.50 6.15
C PRO A 67 2.69 -19.88 7.40
N ASN A 68 1.90 -19.54 8.40
CA ASN A 68 2.38 -18.88 9.63
C ASN A 68 3.62 -19.56 10.25
N GLY A 69 3.65 -20.89 10.26
CA GLY A 69 4.78 -21.65 10.80
C GLY A 69 6.11 -21.49 10.04
N GLN A 70 6.08 -20.98 8.82
CA GLN A 70 7.26 -20.78 7.98
C GLN A 70 7.77 -19.33 7.97
N ALA A 71 6.96 -18.38 8.40
CA ALA A 71 7.24 -16.95 8.31
C ALA A 71 8.53 -16.55 9.06
N ALA A 72 8.73 -17.02 10.28
CA ALA A 72 9.93 -16.70 11.07
C ALA A 72 11.23 -17.25 10.45
N THR A 73 11.16 -18.41 9.80
CA THR A 73 12.30 -18.99 9.09
C THR A 73 12.63 -18.16 7.86
N LEU A 74 11.66 -17.85 7.02
CA LEU A 74 11.87 -17.02 5.84
C LEU A 74 12.41 -15.64 6.23
N TRP A 75 11.81 -14.97 7.21
CA TRP A 75 12.26 -13.67 7.72
C TRP A 75 13.75 -13.67 8.07
N ARG A 76 14.19 -14.64 8.89
CA ARG A 76 15.61 -14.72 9.28
C ARG A 76 16.55 -14.91 8.10
N HIS A 77 16.16 -15.69 7.10
CA HIS A 77 16.99 -15.89 5.91
C HIS A 77 17.06 -14.64 5.03
N LEU A 78 15.97 -13.89 4.91
CA LEU A 78 15.97 -12.61 4.20
C LEU A 78 16.89 -11.60 4.89
N ILE A 79 16.83 -11.48 6.22
CA ILE A 79 17.74 -10.60 6.99
C ILE A 79 19.19 -11.02 6.82
N ASN A 80 19.50 -12.31 6.94
CA ASN A 80 20.86 -12.84 6.76
C ASN A 80 21.39 -12.63 5.33
N ALA A 81 20.49 -12.55 4.34
CA ALA A 81 20.82 -12.24 2.95
C ALA A 81 20.98 -10.73 2.66
N GLY A 82 20.84 -9.88 3.68
CA GLY A 82 21.09 -8.44 3.58
C GLY A 82 19.85 -7.54 3.63
N ALA A 83 18.64 -8.11 3.80
CA ALA A 83 17.46 -7.28 4.02
C ALA A 83 17.52 -6.56 5.38
N THR A 84 17.20 -5.28 5.40
CA THR A 84 17.10 -4.50 6.63
C THR A 84 15.69 -4.56 7.19
N PRO A 85 15.48 -4.92 8.46
CA PRO A 85 14.16 -4.88 9.07
C PRO A 85 13.63 -3.44 9.14
N VAL A 86 12.37 -3.26 8.75
CA VAL A 86 11.72 -1.95 8.65
C VAL A 86 10.47 -1.95 9.52
N GLY A 87 10.32 -0.92 10.36
CA GLY A 87 9.14 -0.74 11.19
C GLY A 87 7.99 -0.01 10.47
N LEU A 88 6.79 -0.05 11.08
CA LEU A 88 5.58 0.55 10.51
C LEU A 88 5.72 2.05 10.21
N GLY A 89 6.41 2.82 11.06
CA GLY A 89 6.62 4.25 10.84
C GLY A 89 7.43 4.54 9.57
N ALA A 90 8.47 3.73 9.29
CA ALA A 90 9.24 3.88 8.06
C ALA A 90 8.42 3.46 6.82
N CYS A 91 7.61 2.41 6.94
CA CYS A 91 6.69 1.99 5.89
C CYS A 91 5.67 3.09 5.58
N ASP A 92 5.13 3.74 6.61
CA ASP A 92 4.19 4.86 6.45
C ASP A 92 4.84 6.06 5.75
N THR A 93 6.08 6.40 6.10
CA THR A 93 6.83 7.44 5.40
C THR A 93 7.03 7.09 3.91
N LEU A 94 7.47 5.88 3.62
CA LEU A 94 7.71 5.43 2.24
C LEU A 94 6.45 5.47 1.38
N ARG A 95 5.32 4.95 1.88
CA ARG A 95 4.05 4.98 1.14
C ARG A 95 3.58 6.41 0.89
N LEU A 96 3.75 7.30 1.89
CA LEU A 96 3.36 8.70 1.79
C LEU A 96 4.21 9.45 0.76
N GLU A 97 5.53 9.28 0.76
CA GLU A 97 6.43 9.85 -0.25
C GLU A 97 6.05 9.41 -1.67
N LYS A 98 5.56 8.17 -1.81
CA LYS A 98 5.06 7.66 -3.09
C LYS A 98 3.67 8.20 -3.46
N GLY A 99 2.92 8.73 -2.50
CA GLY A 99 1.54 9.19 -2.68
C GLY A 99 0.50 8.06 -2.54
N TYR A 100 0.85 6.95 -1.88
CA TYR A 100 -0.10 5.88 -1.63
C TYR A 100 -0.97 6.20 -0.41
N LEU A 101 -2.27 5.98 -0.58
CA LEU A 101 -3.27 6.21 0.45
C LEU A 101 -3.40 5.00 1.38
N LEU A 102 -3.68 5.26 2.65
CA LEU A 102 -3.88 4.24 3.68
C LEU A 102 -5.36 4.14 4.04
N SER A 103 -5.94 2.95 3.88
CA SER A 103 -7.31 2.66 4.29
C SER A 103 -7.49 2.85 5.80
N GLY A 104 -8.57 3.49 6.20
CA GLY A 104 -8.85 3.85 7.60
C GLY A 104 -8.15 5.13 8.07
N VAL A 105 -7.23 5.72 7.28
CA VAL A 105 -6.52 6.96 7.59
C VAL A 105 -6.80 8.02 6.52
N ASP A 106 -6.56 7.70 5.27
CA ASP A 106 -6.78 8.62 4.15
C ASP A 106 -8.17 8.45 3.52
N PHE A 107 -8.73 7.26 3.57
CA PHE A 107 -10.10 6.95 3.16
C PHE A 107 -10.66 5.79 3.98
N CYS A 108 -11.98 5.73 4.13
CA CYS A 108 -12.67 4.61 4.78
C CYS A 108 -14.09 4.46 4.25
N TRP A 109 -14.73 3.36 4.64
CA TRP A 109 -16.17 3.15 4.45
C TRP A 109 -16.92 3.96 5.51
N PRO A 110 -17.94 4.75 5.12
CA PRO A 110 -18.64 5.63 6.05
C PRO A 110 -19.39 4.90 7.17
N GLU A 111 -19.68 3.61 6.99
CA GLU A 111 -20.38 2.81 8.01
C GLU A 111 -19.48 2.28 9.13
N LEU A 112 -18.15 2.46 9.03
CA LEU A 112 -17.22 1.89 10.01
C LEU A 112 -17.13 2.70 11.29
N GLU A 113 -17.15 4.03 11.21
CA GLU A 113 -17.02 4.91 12.37
C GLU A 113 -17.80 6.21 12.17
N GLU A 114 -18.56 6.60 13.20
CA GLU A 114 -19.23 7.89 13.27
C GLU A 114 -18.18 9.03 13.27
N GLY A 115 -18.40 10.06 12.47
CA GLY A 115 -17.47 11.20 12.37
C GLY A 115 -16.34 11.03 11.36
N THR A 116 -16.32 9.92 10.60
CA THR A 116 -15.33 9.66 9.55
C THR A 116 -15.85 9.89 8.14
N GLU A 117 -17.00 10.53 8.00
CA GLU A 117 -17.67 10.78 6.71
C GLU A 117 -16.77 11.53 5.72
N PHE A 118 -15.87 12.38 6.21
CA PHE A 118 -14.90 13.09 5.37
C PHE A 118 -13.86 12.16 4.70
N LEU A 119 -13.71 10.94 5.21
CA LEU A 119 -12.85 9.90 4.62
C LEU A 119 -13.61 9.01 3.61
N SER A 120 -14.93 9.18 3.48
CA SER A 120 -15.73 8.46 2.47
C SER A 120 -15.40 9.00 1.08
N ARG A 121 -14.54 8.31 0.38
CA ARG A 121 -14.05 8.69 -0.95
C ARG A 121 -14.12 7.51 -1.91
N ASP A 122 -14.37 7.80 -3.16
CA ASP A 122 -14.31 6.82 -4.24
C ASP A 122 -13.02 6.93 -5.06
N SER A 123 -12.88 6.12 -6.10
CA SER A 123 -11.68 6.07 -6.92
C SER A 123 -11.41 7.36 -7.73
N TRP A 124 -12.43 8.15 -8.04
CA TRP A 124 -12.26 9.47 -8.67
C TRP A 124 -11.69 10.49 -7.69
N GLU A 125 -12.26 10.54 -6.50
CA GLU A 125 -11.85 11.47 -5.45
C GLU A 125 -10.43 11.19 -4.95
N THR A 126 -10.04 9.90 -4.91
CA THR A 126 -8.68 9.48 -4.51
C THR A 126 -7.63 9.59 -5.61
N ASN A 127 -7.98 10.11 -6.78
CA ASN A 127 -7.10 10.19 -7.95
C ASN A 127 -6.51 8.84 -8.38
N VAL A 128 -7.27 7.76 -8.25
CA VAL A 128 -6.88 6.41 -8.68
C VAL A 128 -7.83 5.91 -9.78
N PRO A 129 -8.02 6.67 -10.88
CA PRO A 129 -8.93 6.29 -11.95
C PRO A 129 -8.31 5.30 -12.95
N PHE A 130 -7.02 4.99 -12.86
CA PHE A 130 -6.36 4.10 -13.81
C PHE A 130 -6.90 2.67 -13.68
N GLY A 131 -7.22 2.06 -14.80
CA GLY A 131 -7.87 0.76 -14.85
C GLY A 131 -9.38 0.80 -14.57
N LEU A 132 -9.96 1.97 -14.35
CA LEU A 132 -11.39 2.16 -14.21
C LEU A 132 -12.00 2.35 -15.61
N ASP A 133 -12.65 1.31 -16.10
CA ASP A 133 -13.42 1.35 -17.35
C ASP A 133 -14.91 1.54 -17.04
N ILE A 134 -15.43 2.73 -17.27
CA ILE A 134 -16.81 3.09 -17.00
C ILE A 134 -17.78 2.62 -18.11
N GLU A 135 -17.27 2.11 -19.21
CA GLU A 135 -18.12 1.64 -20.32
C GLU A 135 -18.77 0.29 -20.02
N HIS A 136 -18.17 -0.55 -19.16
CA HIS A 136 -18.77 -1.80 -18.73
C HIS A 136 -19.49 -1.68 -17.38
N ASP A 137 -20.32 -2.65 -17.02
CA ASP A 137 -21.03 -2.70 -15.75
C ASP A 137 -20.18 -3.32 -14.66
N PHE A 138 -20.16 -2.67 -13.48
CA PHE A 138 -19.50 -3.16 -12.28
C PHE A 138 -20.22 -2.68 -11.01
N ILE A 139 -19.97 -3.36 -9.90
CA ILE A 139 -20.55 -3.00 -8.60
C ILE A 139 -20.01 -1.63 -8.17
N GLY A 140 -20.92 -0.69 -7.88
CA GLY A 140 -20.56 0.67 -7.46
C GLY A 140 -20.43 1.69 -8.60
N LYS A 141 -20.59 1.29 -9.87
CA LYS A 141 -20.48 2.18 -11.04
C LYS A 141 -21.29 3.48 -10.90
N HIS A 142 -22.53 3.39 -10.44
CA HIS A 142 -23.40 4.56 -10.26
C HIS A 142 -22.82 5.59 -9.30
N ARG A 143 -22.16 5.14 -8.21
CA ARG A 143 -21.50 6.02 -7.25
C ARG A 143 -20.30 6.72 -7.87
N VAL A 144 -19.46 5.99 -8.57
CA VAL A 144 -18.29 6.55 -9.26
C VAL A 144 -18.70 7.62 -10.25
N ILE A 145 -19.72 7.37 -11.08
CA ILE A 145 -20.21 8.34 -12.07
C ILE A 145 -20.81 9.57 -11.38
N SER A 146 -21.56 9.41 -10.30
CA SER A 146 -22.18 10.55 -9.59
C SER A 146 -21.16 11.49 -8.93
N HIS A 147 -19.93 11.05 -8.72
CA HIS A 147 -18.85 11.83 -8.13
C HIS A 147 -17.76 12.26 -9.12
N ALA A 148 -17.93 11.97 -10.41
CA ALA A 148 -16.95 12.32 -11.45
C ALA A 148 -16.65 13.83 -11.50
N ASP A 149 -17.64 14.67 -11.16
CA ASP A 149 -17.54 16.13 -11.12
C ASP A 149 -17.22 16.69 -9.71
N SER A 150 -16.87 15.83 -8.75
CA SER A 150 -16.50 16.27 -7.40
C SER A 150 -15.24 17.13 -7.42
N ASP A 151 -15.30 18.31 -6.82
CA ASP A 151 -14.13 19.18 -6.60
C ASP A 151 -13.23 18.67 -5.48
N ALA A 152 -13.74 17.78 -4.62
CA ALA A 152 -12.99 17.20 -3.51
C ALA A 152 -12.09 16.07 -4.01
N LYS A 153 -10.78 16.26 -3.92
CA LYS A 153 -9.77 15.26 -4.35
C LYS A 153 -8.62 15.17 -3.36
N TRP A 154 -7.96 14.03 -3.36
CA TRP A 154 -6.72 13.84 -2.64
C TRP A 154 -5.55 14.50 -3.36
N TRP A 155 -4.75 15.25 -2.62
CA TRP A 155 -3.55 15.91 -3.10
C TRP A 155 -2.38 15.65 -2.16
N GLY A 156 -1.19 15.46 -2.73
CA GLY A 156 0.05 15.53 -1.98
C GLY A 156 0.44 16.99 -1.70
N VAL A 157 0.79 17.27 -0.44
CA VAL A 157 1.29 18.59 -0.02
C VAL A 157 2.73 18.43 0.45
N LYS A 158 3.62 19.30 -0.01
CA LYS A 158 5.01 19.33 0.41
C LYS A 158 5.36 20.69 1.00
N TYR A 159 6.01 20.67 2.17
CA TYR A 159 6.57 21.87 2.75
C TYR A 159 7.73 22.41 1.89
N LEU A 160 7.76 23.70 1.69
CA LEU A 160 8.87 24.39 1.02
C LEU A 160 10.00 24.71 1.99
N GLU A 161 9.68 24.83 3.28
CA GLU A 161 10.61 25.18 4.35
C GLU A 161 10.54 24.17 5.49
N LYS A 162 11.58 24.11 6.33
CA LYS A 162 11.55 23.30 7.56
C LYS A 162 10.47 23.80 8.52
N GLY A 163 9.65 22.90 8.97
CA GLY A 163 8.55 23.17 9.89
C GLY A 163 8.20 21.94 10.73
N PRO A 164 7.21 22.06 11.62
CA PRO A 164 6.70 20.91 12.35
C PRO A 164 6.06 19.93 11.37
N LEU A 165 6.20 18.62 11.64
CA LEU A 165 5.56 17.59 10.84
C LEU A 165 4.04 17.85 10.78
N PRO A 166 3.44 17.79 9.59
CA PRO A 166 2.01 17.89 9.44
C PRO A 166 1.33 16.71 10.15
N ARG A 167 0.29 16.99 10.91
CA ARG A 167 -0.45 15.96 11.65
C ARG A 167 -1.84 15.78 11.07
N PRO A 168 -2.37 14.56 11.05
CA PRO A 168 -3.75 14.29 10.64
C PRO A 168 -4.74 15.22 11.34
N GLY A 169 -5.79 15.61 10.62
CA GLY A 169 -6.86 16.48 11.12
C GLY A 169 -6.55 17.97 11.13
N LYS A 170 -5.36 18.41 10.69
CA LYS A 170 -5.04 19.84 10.55
C LYS A 170 -5.63 20.38 9.25
N ASP A 171 -6.16 21.61 9.35
CA ASP A 171 -6.69 22.31 8.19
C ASP A 171 -5.58 22.85 7.29
N VAL A 172 -5.86 22.85 6.00
CA VAL A 172 -5.04 23.47 4.96
C VAL A 172 -5.78 24.72 4.49
N ALA A 173 -5.13 25.87 4.55
CA ALA A 173 -5.69 27.15 4.13
C ALA A 173 -4.91 27.71 2.94
N ASP A 174 -5.61 28.50 2.10
CA ASP A 174 -4.97 29.32 1.09
C ASP A 174 -4.32 30.58 1.71
N LEU A 175 -3.67 31.40 0.87
CA LEU A 175 -3.01 32.62 1.31
C LEU A 175 -3.97 33.71 1.88
N SER A 176 -5.26 33.55 1.63
CA SER A 176 -6.30 34.45 2.21
C SER A 176 -6.78 33.95 3.59
N GLY A 177 -6.35 32.78 4.03
CA GLY A 177 -6.80 32.13 5.25
C GLY A 177 -8.07 31.31 5.09
N LYS A 178 -8.59 31.16 3.88
CA LYS A 178 -9.73 30.26 3.61
C LYS A 178 -9.30 28.81 3.70
N ILE A 179 -10.04 28.01 4.47
CA ILE A 179 -9.81 26.55 4.52
C ILE A 179 -10.19 25.94 3.18
N ILE A 180 -9.23 25.23 2.60
CA ILE A 180 -9.34 24.54 1.29
C ILE A 180 -9.18 23.05 1.39
N GLY A 181 -8.84 22.51 2.57
CA GLY A 181 -8.68 21.08 2.78
C GLY A 181 -8.32 20.74 4.21
N ARG A 182 -8.12 19.43 4.44
CA ARG A 182 -7.69 18.86 5.72
C ARG A 182 -6.66 17.77 5.47
N LEU A 183 -5.64 17.70 6.32
CA LEU A 183 -4.63 16.65 6.27
C LEU A 183 -5.17 15.33 6.83
N SER A 184 -4.95 14.25 6.10
CA SER A 184 -5.24 12.89 6.56
C SER A 184 -3.98 12.17 7.02
N SER A 185 -2.86 12.36 6.33
CA SER A 185 -1.57 11.77 6.64
C SER A 185 -0.45 12.81 6.62
N GLY A 186 0.64 12.55 7.36
CA GLY A 186 1.82 13.39 7.36
C GLY A 186 3.02 12.70 8.01
N ALA A 187 4.16 12.70 7.31
CA ALA A 187 5.44 12.12 7.73
C ALA A 187 6.61 13.01 7.35
#